data_3cfbe235fa30b1bb0a0c98e9b23de7ff
#
_entry.id   3cfbe235fa30b1bb0a0c98e9b23de7ff
#
_cell.length_a   1.000
_cell.length_b   1.000
_cell.length_c   1.000
_cell.angle_alpha   90.00
_cell.angle_beta   90.00
_cell.angle_gamma   90.00
#
_symmetry.space_group_name_H-M   'P 1'
#
loop_
_entity.id
_entity.type
_entity.pdbx_description
1 polymer ?
#
loop_
_entity_poly.entity_id
_entity_poly.type
_entity_poly.pdbx_seq_one_letter_code
_entity_poly.pdbx_strand_id
1 'polypeptide(L)'
;MNQSIAVVGAGICGLFTGLSLARKGFDVTLFERDVPPPQGNAEEAFFSWQRRGAAQFRHPHAFLGLMCSVLGEKYPDLLDELLAAGARKLTFEDMVPDHLADQYQPEAGDEKLWMLLCRRAT
;
A
#
# COMPACT_ATOMS: atom_id res chain seq x y z
N MET A 1 -22.28 21.71 -7.58
CA MET A 1 -20.94 21.70 -8.20
C MET A 1 -19.98 21.02 -7.23
N ASN A 2 -19.29 19.98 -7.65
CA ASN A 2 -18.28 19.34 -6.82
C ASN A 2 -17.07 20.29 -6.70
N GLN A 3 -16.50 20.38 -5.53
CA GLN A 3 -15.28 21.16 -5.33
C GLN A 3 -14.12 20.44 -6.02
N SER A 4 -13.31 21.19 -6.76
CA SER A 4 -12.10 20.67 -7.42
C SER A 4 -10.90 20.82 -6.49
N ILE A 5 -10.12 19.75 -6.36
CA ILE A 5 -8.95 19.70 -5.46
C ILE A 5 -7.74 19.25 -6.27
N ALA A 6 -6.64 19.98 -6.12
CA ALA A 6 -5.35 19.62 -6.68
C ALA A 6 -4.49 18.93 -5.62
N VAL A 7 -4.01 17.73 -5.93
CA VAL A 7 -3.06 16.98 -5.10
C VAL A 7 -1.71 16.97 -5.83
N VAL A 8 -0.64 17.41 -5.15
CA VAL A 8 0.69 17.48 -5.73
C VAL A 8 1.56 16.35 -5.19
N GLY A 9 2.01 15.48 -6.07
CA GLY A 9 2.83 14.30 -5.80
C GLY A 9 2.01 13.00 -5.77
N ALA A 10 2.40 12.03 -6.60
CA ALA A 10 1.82 10.69 -6.65
C ALA A 10 2.65 9.67 -5.85
N GLY A 11 3.15 10.06 -4.70
CA GLY A 11 3.64 9.14 -3.68
C GLY A 11 2.47 8.53 -2.92
N ILE A 12 2.74 7.60 -2.00
CA ILE A 12 1.71 6.89 -1.24
C ILE A 12 0.71 7.84 -0.56
N CYS A 13 1.19 8.93 0.05
CA CYS A 13 0.32 9.90 0.70
C CYS A 13 -0.58 10.64 -0.31
N GLY A 14 -0.03 11.05 -1.46
CA GLY A 14 -0.81 11.74 -2.49
C GLY A 14 -1.86 10.83 -3.11
N LEU A 15 -1.51 9.59 -3.41
CA LEU A 15 -2.44 8.59 -3.94
C LEU A 15 -3.58 8.30 -2.96
N PHE A 16 -3.28 8.06 -1.67
CA PHE A 16 -4.31 7.84 -0.65
C PHE A 16 -5.17 9.06 -0.41
N THR A 17 -4.58 10.27 -0.41
CA THR A 17 -5.33 11.52 -0.28
C THR A 17 -6.28 11.68 -1.47
N GLY A 18 -5.77 11.52 -2.67
CA GLY A 18 -6.56 11.62 -3.90
C GLY A 18 -7.71 10.62 -3.94
N LEU A 19 -7.44 9.34 -3.65
CA LEU A 19 -8.44 8.30 -3.59
C LEU A 19 -9.51 8.60 -2.52
N SER A 20 -9.09 9.01 -1.32
CA SER A 20 -10.00 9.33 -0.23
C SER A 20 -10.93 10.50 -0.56
N LEU A 21 -10.41 11.53 -1.21
CA LEU A 21 -11.18 12.69 -1.63
C LEU A 21 -12.13 12.35 -2.79
N ALA A 22 -11.66 11.58 -3.77
CA ALA A 22 -12.49 11.13 -4.88
C ALA A 22 -13.67 10.27 -4.40
N ARG A 23 -13.44 9.37 -3.45
CA ARG A 23 -14.52 8.57 -2.81
C ARG A 23 -15.53 9.41 -2.03
N LYS A 24 -15.16 10.60 -1.62
CA LYS A 24 -16.07 11.58 -0.98
C LYS A 24 -16.79 12.48 -1.99
N GLY A 25 -16.59 12.27 -3.29
CA GLY A 25 -17.26 13.00 -4.35
C GLY A 25 -16.58 14.31 -4.76
N PHE A 26 -15.34 14.55 -4.35
CA PHE A 26 -14.56 15.68 -4.85
C PHE A 26 -14.03 15.38 -6.27
N ASP A 27 -13.88 16.44 -7.06
CA ASP A 27 -13.18 16.38 -8.35
C ASP A 27 -11.68 16.54 -8.10
N VAL A 28 -10.91 15.45 -8.19
CA VAL A 28 -9.51 15.41 -7.80
C VAL A 28 -8.60 15.34 -9.01
N THR A 29 -7.69 16.30 -9.11
CA THR A 29 -6.59 16.28 -10.08
C THR A 29 -5.27 16.04 -9.36
N LEU A 30 -4.56 14.99 -9.72
CA LEU A 30 -3.26 14.63 -9.14
C LEU A 30 -2.14 15.00 -10.11
N PHE A 31 -1.17 15.78 -9.61
CA PHE A 31 0.00 16.22 -10.37
C PHE A 31 1.25 15.47 -9.91
N GLU A 32 1.94 14.83 -10.82
CA GLU A 32 3.20 14.14 -10.57
C GLU A 32 4.28 14.63 -11.55
N ARG A 33 5.48 14.87 -11.06
CA ARG A 33 6.60 15.34 -11.90
C ARG A 33 7.35 14.22 -12.59
N ASP A 34 7.36 13.02 -11.99
CA ASP A 34 8.02 11.86 -12.57
C ASP A 34 7.18 11.34 -13.75
N VAL A 35 7.83 10.68 -14.68
CA VAL A 35 7.14 10.03 -15.81
C VAL A 35 6.12 9.00 -15.31
N PRO A 36 5.01 8.77 -16.02
CA PRO A 36 4.03 7.77 -15.65
C PRO A 36 4.66 6.37 -15.59
N PRO A 37 4.03 5.41 -14.87
CA PRO A 37 4.51 4.04 -14.87
C PRO A 37 4.52 3.48 -16.29
N PRO A 38 5.47 2.59 -16.62
CA PRO A 38 5.46 1.87 -17.89
C PRO A 38 4.15 1.06 -17.99
N GLN A 39 3.68 0.85 -19.21
CA GLN A 39 2.59 -0.08 -19.43
C GLN A 39 3.08 -1.49 -19.15
N GLY A 40 2.33 -2.24 -18.35
CA GLY A 40 2.70 -3.60 -17.94
C GLY A 40 2.26 -3.90 -16.52
N ASN A 41 2.92 -4.86 -15.91
CA ASN A 41 2.64 -5.28 -14.55
C ASN A 41 3.57 -4.61 -13.52
N ALA A 42 3.28 -4.84 -12.23
CA ALA A 42 4.08 -4.29 -11.14
C ALA A 42 5.55 -4.74 -11.16
N GLU A 43 5.86 -5.90 -11.71
CA GLU A 43 7.22 -6.41 -11.81
C GLU A 43 8.02 -5.65 -12.87
N GLU A 44 7.46 -5.43 -14.05
CA GLU A 44 8.09 -4.60 -15.09
C GLU A 44 8.30 -3.17 -14.60
N ALA A 45 7.30 -2.59 -13.95
CA ALA A 45 7.41 -1.27 -13.34
C ALA A 45 8.51 -1.22 -12.27
N PHE A 46 8.65 -2.26 -11.45
CA PHE A 46 9.70 -2.33 -10.43
C PHE A 46 11.10 -2.25 -11.03
N PHE A 47 11.35 -2.90 -12.16
CA PHE A 47 12.68 -2.91 -12.78
C PHE A 47 12.94 -1.73 -13.70
N SER A 48 11.93 -1.25 -14.42
CA SER A 48 12.12 -0.28 -15.51
C SER A 48 11.70 1.16 -15.16
N TRP A 49 10.77 1.35 -14.19
CA TRP A 49 10.26 2.67 -13.87
C TRP A 49 11.29 3.56 -13.16
N GLN A 50 11.57 4.71 -13.75
CA GLN A 50 12.48 5.69 -13.18
C GLN A 50 11.70 6.69 -12.31
N ARG A 51 11.77 6.52 -10.99
CA ARG A 51 11.15 7.39 -9.99
C ARG A 51 12.21 8.20 -9.25
N ARG A 52 12.54 9.38 -9.77
CA ARG A 52 13.53 10.28 -9.12
C ARG A 52 13.08 10.80 -7.76
N GLY A 53 11.77 11.00 -7.60
CA GLY A 53 11.15 11.44 -6.35
C GLY A 53 11.00 10.33 -5.30
N ALA A 54 11.32 9.07 -5.64
CA ALA A 54 11.20 7.93 -4.75
C ALA A 54 12.52 7.15 -4.67
N ALA A 55 13.52 7.71 -3.99
CA ALA A 55 14.88 7.14 -3.91
C ALA A 55 14.88 5.67 -3.44
N GLN A 56 13.91 5.28 -2.62
CA GLN A 56 13.76 3.92 -2.09
C GLN A 56 12.76 3.06 -2.90
N PHE A 57 12.50 3.42 -4.16
CA PHE A 57 11.49 2.76 -4.97
C PHE A 57 11.71 1.23 -5.08
N ARG A 58 12.96 0.79 -5.15
CA ARG A 58 13.34 -0.62 -5.29
C ARG A 58 13.61 -1.34 -3.98
N HIS A 59 13.41 -0.68 -2.83
CA HIS A 59 13.50 -1.33 -1.54
C HIS A 59 12.17 -2.01 -1.17
N PRO A 60 12.22 -3.13 -0.43
CA PRO A 60 11.00 -3.72 0.11
C PRO A 60 10.33 -2.75 1.09
N HIS A 61 9.01 -2.74 1.09
CA HIS A 61 8.21 -1.94 2.00
C HIS A 61 7.24 -2.83 2.77
N ALA A 62 7.14 -2.52 4.08
CA ALA A 62 6.14 -3.08 4.94
C ALA A 62 5.22 -1.96 5.44
N PHE A 63 3.94 -2.10 5.24
CA PHE A 63 2.94 -1.28 5.90
C PHE A 63 2.57 -1.93 7.22
N LEU A 64 2.65 -1.15 8.30
CA LEU A 64 2.48 -1.63 9.65
C LEU A 64 1.07 -1.35 10.17
N GLY A 65 0.75 -1.96 11.28
CA GLY A 65 -0.49 -1.92 12.05
C GLY A 65 -1.56 -0.91 11.66
N LEU A 66 -1.36 0.38 11.95
CA LEU A 66 -2.39 1.40 11.68
C LEU A 66 -2.77 1.49 10.19
N MET A 67 -1.78 1.44 9.29
CA MET A 67 -2.06 1.49 7.86
C MET A 67 -2.82 0.25 7.41
N CYS A 68 -2.45 -0.91 7.95
CA CYS A 68 -3.13 -2.18 7.66
C CYS A 68 -4.57 -2.17 8.17
N SER A 69 -4.83 -1.61 9.36
CA SER A 69 -6.18 -1.43 9.89
C SER A 69 -7.01 -0.51 8.99
N VAL A 70 -6.43 0.61 8.56
CA VAL A 70 -7.12 1.54 7.64
C VAL A 70 -7.44 0.87 6.31
N LEU A 71 -6.50 0.09 5.73
CA LEU A 71 -6.75 -0.66 4.50
C LEU A 71 -7.87 -1.68 4.69
N GLY A 72 -7.79 -2.52 5.71
CA GLY A 72 -8.77 -3.56 5.95
C GLY A 72 -10.18 -3.04 6.26
N GLU A 73 -10.29 -1.94 7.01
CA GLU A 73 -11.57 -1.40 7.44
C GLU A 73 -12.22 -0.43 6.44
N LYS A 74 -11.41 0.40 5.78
CA LYS A 74 -11.92 1.50 4.94
C LYS A 74 -11.72 1.30 3.45
N TYR A 75 -10.79 0.43 3.07
CA TYR A 75 -10.41 0.19 1.68
C TYR A 75 -10.21 -1.31 1.40
N PRO A 76 -11.18 -2.18 1.78
CA PRO A 76 -11.03 -3.63 1.58
C PRO A 76 -10.86 -3.99 0.10
N ASP A 77 -11.55 -3.30 -0.79
CA ASP A 77 -11.43 -3.45 -2.23
C ASP A 77 -10.01 -3.16 -2.74
N LEU A 78 -9.37 -2.09 -2.24
CA LEU A 78 -7.98 -1.78 -2.58
C LEU A 78 -7.02 -2.82 -1.99
N LEU A 79 -7.29 -3.33 -0.78
CA LEU A 79 -6.48 -4.39 -0.19
C LEU A 79 -6.52 -5.66 -1.06
N ASP A 80 -7.71 -6.05 -1.52
CA ASP A 80 -7.89 -7.20 -2.40
C ASP A 80 -7.13 -7.03 -3.72
N GLU A 81 -7.18 -5.84 -4.33
CA GLU A 81 -6.43 -5.52 -5.54
C GLU A 81 -4.91 -5.60 -5.31
N LEU A 82 -4.41 -5.07 -4.18
CA LEU A 82 -2.99 -5.15 -3.83
C LEU A 82 -2.52 -6.60 -3.65
N LEU A 83 -3.32 -7.43 -2.99
CA LEU A 83 -3.03 -8.86 -2.83
C LEU A 83 -3.03 -9.58 -4.18
N ALA A 84 -3.99 -9.29 -5.05
CA ALA A 84 -4.05 -9.84 -6.40
C ALA A 84 -2.84 -9.40 -7.26
N ALA A 85 -2.31 -8.19 -7.03
CA ALA A 85 -1.10 -7.68 -7.69
C ALA A 85 0.21 -8.21 -7.09
N GLY A 86 0.15 -9.10 -6.09
CA GLY A 86 1.31 -9.78 -5.52
C GLY A 86 1.80 -9.23 -4.18
N ALA A 87 1.06 -8.33 -3.54
CA ALA A 87 1.32 -7.98 -2.15
C ALA A 87 1.07 -9.19 -1.23
N ARG A 88 1.74 -9.25 -0.11
CA ARG A 88 1.64 -10.36 0.85
C ARG A 88 1.22 -9.83 2.22
N LYS A 89 0.18 -10.42 2.77
CA LYS A 89 -0.20 -10.23 4.16
C LYS A 89 0.62 -11.17 5.03
N LEU A 90 1.31 -10.64 6.04
CA LEU A 90 1.95 -11.41 7.10
C LEU A 90 1.19 -11.18 8.39
N THR A 91 0.69 -12.24 8.99
CA THR A 91 0.03 -12.22 10.29
C THR A 91 1.06 -12.18 11.41
N PHE A 92 0.62 -11.97 12.65
CA PHE A 92 1.51 -12.05 13.80
C PHE A 92 2.14 -13.45 13.93
N GLU A 93 1.36 -14.50 13.70
CA GLU A 93 1.82 -15.89 13.70
C GLU A 93 2.93 -16.14 12.66
N ASP A 94 2.77 -15.60 11.43
CA ASP A 94 3.81 -15.70 10.38
C ASP A 94 5.13 -15.02 10.77
N MET A 95 5.10 -14.09 11.74
CA MET A 95 6.28 -13.36 12.20
C MET A 95 6.94 -13.97 13.42
N VAL A 96 6.32 -14.99 14.04
CA VAL A 96 6.92 -15.70 15.16
C VAL A 96 8.11 -16.52 14.66
N PRO A 97 9.31 -16.36 15.24
CA PRO A 97 10.47 -17.15 14.85
C PRO A 97 10.24 -18.65 15.05
N ASP A 98 10.74 -19.49 14.15
CA ASP A 98 10.55 -20.95 14.17
C ASP A 98 10.86 -21.59 15.52
N HIS A 99 11.91 -21.11 16.20
CA HIS A 99 12.32 -21.64 17.51
C HIS A 99 11.38 -21.27 18.65
N LEU A 100 10.42 -20.37 18.42
CA LEU A 100 9.39 -19.95 19.39
C LEU A 100 7.99 -20.37 18.97
N ALA A 101 7.83 -20.95 17.79
CA ALA A 101 6.53 -21.28 17.22
C ALA A 101 5.71 -22.22 18.13
N ASP A 102 6.36 -23.21 18.73
CA ASP A 102 5.72 -24.17 19.66
C ASP A 102 5.34 -23.54 21.01
N GLN A 103 5.87 -22.37 21.33
CA GLN A 103 5.60 -21.66 22.59
C GLN A 103 4.57 -20.54 22.40
N TYR A 104 4.33 -20.14 21.17
CA TYR A 104 3.36 -19.11 20.87
C TYR A 104 1.94 -19.62 21.07
N GLN A 105 1.17 -18.88 21.84
CA GLN A 105 -0.26 -19.10 22.00
C GLN A 105 -0.98 -17.84 21.55
N PRO A 106 -1.89 -17.94 20.55
CA PRO A 106 -2.65 -16.78 20.07
C PRO A 106 -3.45 -16.12 21.18
N GLU A 107 -3.36 -14.79 21.25
CA GLU A 107 -4.12 -13.97 22.18
C GLU A 107 -5.18 -13.14 21.43
N ALA A 108 -6.20 -12.70 22.16
CA ALA A 108 -7.22 -11.83 21.58
C ALA A 108 -6.61 -10.49 21.15
N GLY A 109 -6.72 -10.19 19.87
CA GLY A 109 -6.13 -9.00 19.26
C GLY A 109 -4.98 -9.27 18.28
N ASP A 110 -4.36 -10.46 18.35
CA ASP A 110 -3.29 -10.84 17.43
C ASP A 110 -3.74 -10.83 15.97
N GLU A 111 -5.00 -11.08 15.71
CA GLU A 111 -5.61 -10.99 14.38
C GLU A 111 -5.55 -9.59 13.77
N LYS A 112 -5.35 -8.56 14.60
CA LYS A 112 -5.19 -7.16 14.16
C LYS A 112 -3.73 -6.81 13.91
N LEU A 113 -2.81 -7.65 14.38
CA LEU A 113 -1.37 -7.48 14.23
C LEU A 113 -0.92 -8.17 12.95
N TRP A 114 -0.89 -7.42 11.86
CA TRP A 114 -0.41 -7.92 10.58
C TRP A 114 0.30 -6.82 9.80
N MET A 115 1.12 -7.22 8.86
CA MET A 115 1.82 -6.33 7.95
C MET A 115 1.44 -6.65 6.52
N LEU A 116 1.44 -5.62 5.68
CA LEU A 116 1.34 -5.77 4.23
C LEU A 116 2.71 -5.51 3.62
N LEU A 117 3.28 -6.54 3.01
CA LEU A 117 4.51 -6.44 2.25
C LEU A 117 4.18 -6.24 0.78
N CYS A 118 4.68 -5.18 0.18
CA CYS A 118 4.55 -4.96 -1.25
C CYS A 118 5.75 -4.19 -1.81
N ARG A 119 5.90 -4.21 -3.13
CA ARG A 119 6.79 -3.30 -3.84
C ARG A 119 6.08 -1.96 -4.02
N ARG A 120 6.83 -0.88 -4.15
CA ARG A 120 6.24 0.45 -4.44
C ARG A 120 5.59 0.54 -5.83
N ALA A 121 5.88 -0.41 -6.69
CA ALA A 121 5.27 -0.53 -8.00
C ALA A 121 3.95 -1.31 -7.98
N THR A 122 3.65 -1.99 -6.87
CA THR A 122 2.35 -2.64 -6.63
C THR A 122 1.34 -1.60 -6.20
#